data_4e2fbbaa574493d22488011083484009
#
_entry.id   4e2fbbaa574493d22488011083484009
#
_cell.length_a   1.000
_cell.length_b   1.000
_cell.length_c   1.000
_cell.angle_alpha   90.00
_cell.angle_beta   90.00
_cell.angle_gamma   90.00
#
_symmetry.space_group_name_H-M   'P 1'
#
loop_
_entity.id
_entity.type
_entity.pdbx_description
1 polymer ?
#
loop_
_entity_poly.entity_id
_entity_poly.type
_entity_poly.pdbx_seq_one_letter_code
_entity_poly.pdbx_strand_id
1 'polypeptide(L)'
;MLEIAGTVFTLRDVAPSDCTAVLSLHRRVFGSSVDSAWFDWKYRDGGGEAVGLWQGNELVAHCGGTPRTVLHHGRPARDLQIGDVMVAPEWRGVLRRRGPFYHVSERLYSSRLGPARDFFAAFGFPNERHLRLAVKMG
;
A
#
# COMPACT_ATOMS: atom_id res chain seq x y z
N MET A 1 7.52 -10.42 11.71
CA MET A 1 8.70 -9.53 11.74
C MET A 1 9.60 -9.85 10.56
N LEU A 2 10.20 -8.86 9.98
CA LEU A 2 11.18 -9.04 8.91
C LEU A 2 12.36 -8.08 9.13
N GLU A 3 13.51 -8.41 8.57
CA GLU A 3 14.71 -7.60 8.66
C GLU A 3 15.09 -7.05 7.28
N ILE A 4 15.30 -5.75 7.20
CA ILE A 4 15.76 -5.06 5.99
C ILE A 4 16.99 -4.23 6.38
N ALA A 5 18.13 -4.49 5.75
CA ALA A 5 19.38 -3.76 5.97
C ALA A 5 19.79 -3.65 7.46
N GLY A 6 19.62 -4.74 8.22
CA GLY A 6 19.96 -4.79 9.65
C GLY A 6 18.94 -4.16 10.59
N THR A 7 17.80 -3.70 10.07
CA THR A 7 16.71 -3.12 10.85
C THR A 7 15.50 -4.04 10.87
N VAL A 8 14.92 -4.22 12.04
CA VAL A 8 13.74 -5.07 12.25
C VAL A 8 12.47 -4.26 12.04
N PHE A 9 11.53 -4.82 11.27
CA PHE A 9 10.23 -4.23 10.96
C PHE A 9 9.10 -5.21 11.26
N THR A 10 7.92 -4.64 11.48
CA THR A 10 6.65 -5.37 11.53
C THR A 10 5.85 -5.07 10.26
N LEU A 11 5.45 -6.10 9.54
CA LEU A 11 4.59 -6.01 8.37
C LEU A 11 3.18 -6.47 8.76
N ARG A 12 2.20 -5.58 8.67
CA ARG A 12 0.81 -5.87 9.05
C ARG A 12 -0.20 -5.02 8.30
N ASP A 13 -1.45 -5.42 8.36
CA ASP A 13 -2.56 -4.62 7.84
C ASP A 13 -2.66 -3.30 8.63
N VAL A 14 -3.07 -2.25 7.94
CA VAL A 14 -3.34 -0.93 8.54
C VAL A 14 -4.74 -0.96 9.15
N ALA A 15 -4.83 -0.64 10.42
CA ALA A 15 -6.10 -0.56 11.15
C ALA A 15 -6.66 0.88 11.18
N PRO A 16 -7.95 1.07 11.48
CA PRO A 16 -8.53 2.42 11.66
C PRO A 16 -7.80 3.26 12.72
N SER A 17 -7.26 2.62 13.76
CA SER A 17 -6.46 3.28 14.80
C SER A 17 -5.12 3.83 14.31
N ASP A 18 -4.65 3.41 13.13
CA ASP A 18 -3.38 3.86 12.54
C ASP A 18 -3.53 5.17 11.75
N CYS A 19 -4.69 5.79 11.71
CA CYS A 19 -4.98 7.00 10.96
C CYS A 19 -3.88 8.06 11.09
N THR A 20 -3.49 8.41 12.31
CA THR A 20 -2.46 9.43 12.58
C THR A 20 -1.11 9.08 11.94
N ALA A 21 -0.71 7.82 11.98
CA ALA A 21 0.55 7.36 11.37
C ALA A 21 0.49 7.44 9.84
N VAL A 22 -0.65 7.07 9.24
CA VAL A 22 -0.86 7.19 7.78
C VAL A 22 -0.82 8.64 7.33
N LEU A 23 -1.51 9.55 8.04
CA LEU A 23 -1.49 10.99 7.73
C LEU A 23 -0.08 11.58 7.86
N SER A 24 0.68 11.18 8.86
CA SER A 24 2.06 11.59 9.06
C SER A 24 2.95 11.16 7.91
N LEU A 25 2.89 9.88 7.50
CA LEU A 25 3.66 9.39 6.37
C LEU A 25 3.24 10.06 5.06
N HIS A 26 1.94 10.28 4.84
CA HIS A 26 1.42 10.97 3.66
C HIS A 26 2.02 12.37 3.51
N ARG A 27 2.04 13.15 4.59
CA ARG A 27 2.65 14.49 4.60
C ARG A 27 4.14 14.43 4.27
N ARG A 28 4.89 13.49 4.84
CA ARG A 28 6.34 13.32 4.59
C ARG A 28 6.64 12.94 3.14
N VAL A 29 5.76 12.18 2.51
CA VAL A 29 5.96 11.65 1.15
C VAL A 29 5.50 12.63 0.08
N PHE A 30 4.33 13.24 0.25
CA PHE A 30 3.68 14.05 -0.76
C PHE A 30 3.75 15.57 -0.48
N GLY A 31 4.15 15.97 0.74
CA GLY A 31 4.22 17.38 1.13
C GLY A 31 2.87 18.06 1.29
N SER A 32 1.76 17.36 1.04
CA SER A 32 0.40 17.86 1.21
C SER A 32 -0.23 17.35 2.50
N SER A 33 -1.14 18.15 3.07
CA SER A 33 -1.93 17.73 4.23
C SER A 33 -3.21 17.06 3.78
N VAL A 34 -3.43 15.85 4.24
CA VAL A 34 -4.73 15.20 4.30
C VAL A 34 -5.14 15.05 5.75
N ASP A 35 -6.42 14.95 6.02
CA ASP A 35 -6.97 14.89 7.37
C ASP A 35 -7.65 13.54 7.66
N SER A 36 -8.20 13.40 8.86
CA SER A 36 -8.92 12.18 9.25
C SER A 36 -10.16 11.94 8.39
N ALA A 37 -10.82 12.99 7.89
CA ALA A 37 -11.98 12.84 7.01
C ALA A 37 -11.59 12.19 5.68
N TRP A 38 -10.43 12.54 5.11
CA TRP A 38 -9.88 11.85 3.94
C TRP A 38 -9.60 10.37 4.22
N PHE A 39 -9.00 10.06 5.39
CA PHE A 39 -8.71 8.68 5.77
C PHE A 39 -10.00 7.87 5.94
N ASP A 40 -10.98 8.43 6.64
CA ASP A 40 -12.27 7.78 6.87
C ASP A 40 -13.02 7.54 5.57
N TRP A 41 -13.09 8.54 4.69
CA TRP A 41 -13.72 8.41 3.38
C TRP A 41 -13.11 7.25 2.57
N LYS A 42 -11.80 7.06 2.61
CA LYS A 42 -11.10 6.11 1.77
C LYS A 42 -11.03 4.71 2.39
N TYR A 43 -10.67 4.63 3.66
CA TYR A 43 -10.32 3.36 4.32
C TYR A 43 -11.40 2.83 5.26
N ARG A 44 -12.32 3.66 5.72
CA ARG A 44 -13.49 3.21 6.51
C ARG A 44 -14.72 3.11 5.63
N ASP A 45 -15.20 4.23 5.09
CA ASP A 45 -16.46 4.29 4.35
C ASP A 45 -16.31 3.74 2.93
N GLY A 46 -15.17 3.98 2.29
CA GLY A 46 -14.86 3.49 0.94
C GLY A 46 -14.40 2.02 0.88
N GLY A 47 -14.27 1.36 2.03
CA GLY A 47 -13.85 -0.04 2.13
C GLY A 47 -12.42 -0.28 1.66
N GLY A 48 -11.58 0.76 1.64
CA GLY A 48 -10.17 0.64 1.28
C GLY A 48 -9.42 -0.25 2.26
N GLU A 49 -8.41 -0.93 1.75
CA GLU A 49 -7.52 -1.79 2.50
C GLU A 49 -6.08 -1.36 2.31
N ALA A 50 -5.24 -1.59 3.31
CA ALA A 50 -3.83 -1.25 3.21
C ALA A 50 -2.95 -2.16 4.05
N VAL A 51 -1.71 -2.31 3.59
CA VAL A 51 -0.62 -2.95 4.35
C VAL A 51 0.44 -1.90 4.68
N GLY A 52 0.89 -1.93 5.91
CA GLY A 52 1.95 -1.05 6.43
C GLY A 52 3.19 -1.82 6.87
N LEU A 53 4.34 -1.19 6.72
CA LEU A 53 5.62 -1.61 7.27
C LEU A 53 6.01 -0.65 8.40
N TRP A 54 6.28 -1.19 9.56
CA TRP A 54 6.46 -0.45 10.80
C TRP A 54 7.85 -0.65 11.39
N GLN A 55 8.50 0.42 11.75
CA GLN A 55 9.69 0.41 12.59
C GLN A 55 9.28 0.89 14.00
N GLY A 56 9.17 -0.04 14.95
CA GLY A 56 8.54 0.26 16.23
C GLY A 56 7.10 0.77 16.04
N ASN A 57 6.84 2.00 16.45
CA ASN A 57 5.53 2.66 16.28
C ASN A 57 5.45 3.57 15.04
N GLU A 58 6.50 3.67 14.25
CA GLU A 58 6.55 4.54 13.08
C GLU A 58 6.19 3.75 11.81
N LEU A 59 5.23 4.26 11.04
CA LEU A 59 4.89 3.75 9.72
C LEU A 59 5.91 4.26 8.70
N VAL A 60 6.67 3.36 8.09
CA VAL A 60 7.75 3.71 7.14
C VAL A 60 7.42 3.38 5.70
N ALA A 61 6.48 2.46 5.46
CA ALA A 61 5.94 2.21 4.13
C ALA A 61 4.47 1.80 4.18
N HIS A 62 3.75 2.09 3.12
CA HIS A 62 2.31 1.86 3.00
C HIS A 62 1.97 1.52 1.55
N CYS A 63 1.10 0.55 1.36
CA CYS A 63 0.47 0.24 0.09
C CYS A 63 -1.01 0.05 0.33
N GLY A 64 -1.82 0.93 -0.24
CA GLY A 64 -3.27 0.89 -0.12
C GLY A 64 -3.98 0.54 -1.42
N GLY A 65 -5.24 0.19 -1.31
CA GLY A 65 -6.11 -0.07 -2.42
C GLY A 65 -7.57 0.22 -2.09
N THR A 66 -8.32 0.63 -3.09
CA THR A 66 -9.76 0.91 -2.97
C THR A 66 -10.53 -0.05 -3.87
N PRO A 67 -11.60 -0.70 -3.37
CA PRO A 67 -12.42 -1.61 -4.17
C PRO A 67 -13.08 -0.88 -5.34
N ARG A 68 -13.10 -1.53 -6.50
CA ARG A 68 -13.82 -1.09 -7.69
C ARG A 68 -14.59 -2.24 -8.30
N THR A 69 -15.81 -1.97 -8.73
CA THR A 69 -16.54 -2.90 -9.58
C THR A 69 -16.12 -2.67 -11.02
N VAL A 70 -15.69 -3.75 -11.68
CA VAL A 70 -15.22 -3.74 -13.07
C VAL A 70 -15.94 -4.82 -13.86
N LEU A 71 -15.84 -4.80 -15.17
CA LEU A 71 -16.35 -5.86 -16.04
C LEU A 71 -15.20 -6.70 -16.57
N HIS A 72 -15.17 -7.98 -16.20
CA HIS A 72 -14.29 -8.98 -16.77
C HIS A 72 -15.08 -9.86 -17.75
N HIS A 73 -14.77 -9.73 -19.04
CA HIS A 73 -15.50 -10.45 -20.10
C HIS A 73 -17.04 -10.28 -20.00
N GLY A 74 -17.49 -9.06 -19.73
CA GLY A 74 -18.91 -8.74 -19.60
C GLY A 74 -19.57 -9.14 -18.27
N ARG A 75 -18.82 -9.69 -17.31
CA ARG A 75 -19.32 -10.06 -15.98
C ARG A 75 -18.77 -9.12 -14.91
N PRO A 76 -19.60 -8.66 -13.96
CA PRO A 76 -19.12 -7.87 -12.82
C PRO A 76 -18.11 -8.64 -12.00
N ALA A 77 -17.00 -7.98 -11.65
CA ALA A 77 -15.98 -8.47 -10.75
C ALA A 77 -15.52 -7.34 -9.83
N ARG A 78 -14.86 -7.67 -8.73
CA ARG A 78 -14.24 -6.69 -7.85
C ARG A 78 -12.74 -6.69 -8.07
N ASP A 79 -12.21 -5.53 -8.41
CA ASP A 79 -10.78 -5.27 -8.49
C ASP A 79 -10.35 -4.28 -7.41
N LEU A 80 -9.06 -4.27 -7.10
CA LEU A 80 -8.45 -3.36 -6.16
C LEU A 80 -7.67 -2.28 -6.92
N GLN A 81 -8.13 -1.03 -6.83
CA GLN A 81 -7.39 0.11 -7.38
C GLN A 81 -6.30 0.51 -6.40
N ILE A 82 -5.06 0.25 -6.76
CA ILE A 82 -3.90 0.56 -5.92
C ILE A 82 -3.66 2.07 -5.84
N GLY A 83 -3.44 2.56 -4.64
CA GLY A 83 -3.15 3.96 -4.35
C GLY A 83 -2.41 4.13 -3.02
N ASP A 84 -1.99 5.36 -2.74
CA ASP A 84 -1.26 5.70 -1.53
C ASP A 84 -0.06 4.78 -1.28
N VAL A 85 0.70 4.50 -2.35
CA VAL A 85 1.95 3.77 -2.24
C VAL A 85 3.02 4.75 -1.75
N MET A 86 3.43 4.56 -0.52
CA MET A 86 4.33 5.48 0.18
C MET A 86 5.51 4.73 0.78
N VAL A 87 6.68 5.32 0.67
CA VAL A 87 7.88 4.90 1.40
C VAL A 87 8.54 6.15 1.97
N ALA A 88 8.83 6.14 3.25
CA ALA A 88 9.51 7.24 3.93
C ALA A 88 10.84 7.57 3.22
N PRO A 89 11.18 8.87 3.07
CA PRO A 89 12.32 9.29 2.26
C PRO A 89 13.64 8.58 2.59
N GLU A 90 13.92 8.36 3.86
CA GLU A 90 15.13 7.69 4.35
C GLU A 90 15.22 6.21 3.97
N TRP A 91 14.10 5.58 3.64
CA TRP A 91 14.03 4.18 3.24
C TRP A 91 13.94 3.97 1.72
N ARG A 92 13.87 5.04 0.92
CA ARG A 92 13.76 4.97 -0.55
C ARG A 92 15.05 4.52 -1.26
N GLY A 93 16.20 4.80 -0.66
CA GLY A 93 17.52 4.49 -1.24
C GLY A 93 17.99 3.06 -1.01
N VAL A 94 17.27 2.29 -0.21
CA VAL A 94 17.57 0.88 0.02
C VAL A 94 17.11 0.08 -1.21
N LEU A 95 17.80 0.27 -2.32
CA LEU A 95 17.61 -0.42 -3.62
C LEU A 95 18.08 -1.88 -3.54
N ARG A 96 17.63 -2.60 -2.53
CA ARG A 96 17.68 -4.05 -2.57
C ARG A 96 16.43 -4.56 -3.27
N ARG A 97 16.59 -5.65 -4.00
CA ARG A 97 15.52 -6.34 -4.75
C ARG A 97 14.26 -6.62 -3.89
N ARG A 98 14.38 -6.49 -2.55
CA ARG A 98 13.31 -6.66 -1.54
C ARG A 98 13.36 -5.55 -0.50
N GLY A 99 13.17 -4.30 -0.94
CA GLY A 99 13.03 -3.14 -0.05
C GLY A 99 11.61 -2.98 0.51
N PRO A 100 11.35 -1.90 1.28
CA PRO A 100 10.04 -1.64 1.90
C PRO A 100 8.86 -1.68 0.93
N PHE A 101 9.01 -1.08 -0.26
CA PHE A 101 7.97 -1.11 -1.30
C PHE A 101 7.58 -2.54 -1.71
N TYR A 102 8.59 -3.41 -1.92
CA TYR A 102 8.35 -4.81 -2.28
C TYR A 102 7.48 -5.51 -1.22
N HIS A 103 7.84 -5.38 0.06
CA HIS A 103 7.18 -6.12 1.13
C HIS A 103 5.71 -5.70 1.33
N VAL A 104 5.40 -4.40 1.31
CA VAL A 104 4.02 -3.93 1.46
C VAL A 104 3.17 -4.32 0.25
N SER A 105 3.72 -4.23 -0.96
CA SER A 105 3.00 -4.59 -2.19
C SER A 105 2.79 -6.11 -2.29
N GLU A 106 3.83 -6.88 -2.09
CA GLU A 106 3.76 -8.35 -2.11
C GLU A 106 2.74 -8.87 -1.10
N ARG A 107 2.76 -8.37 0.13
CA ARG A 107 1.80 -8.76 1.16
C ARG A 107 0.37 -8.41 0.78
N LEU A 108 0.13 -7.20 0.26
CA LEU A 108 -1.21 -6.78 -0.17
C LEU A 108 -1.71 -7.69 -1.30
N TYR A 109 -0.90 -7.92 -2.33
CA TYR A 109 -1.29 -8.69 -3.51
C TYR A 109 -1.51 -10.17 -3.16
N SER A 110 -0.57 -10.80 -2.50
CA SER A 110 -0.66 -12.22 -2.15
C SER A 110 -1.82 -12.54 -1.21
N SER A 111 -2.19 -11.61 -0.34
CA SER A 111 -3.29 -11.81 0.61
C SER A 111 -4.67 -11.46 0.06
N ARG A 112 -4.78 -10.58 -0.95
CA ARG A 112 -6.07 -10.02 -1.42
C ARG A 112 -6.46 -10.41 -2.83
N LEU A 113 -5.50 -10.77 -3.70
CA LEU A 113 -5.78 -11.01 -5.12
C LEU A 113 -5.80 -12.50 -5.44
N GLY A 114 -6.71 -12.88 -6.34
CA GLY A 114 -6.76 -14.22 -6.91
C GLY A 114 -8.17 -14.82 -6.99
N PRO A 115 -8.32 -16.01 -7.61
CA PRO A 115 -9.64 -16.61 -7.89
C PRO A 115 -10.48 -16.91 -6.63
N ALA A 116 -9.83 -17.17 -5.49
CA ALA A 116 -10.50 -17.48 -4.22
C ALA A 116 -10.30 -16.35 -3.18
N ARG A 117 -10.02 -15.16 -3.64
CA ARG A 117 -9.76 -13.97 -2.81
C ARG A 117 -10.85 -12.93 -3.00
N ASP A 118 -10.77 -11.85 -2.21
CA ASP A 118 -11.75 -10.76 -2.23
C ASP A 118 -11.76 -9.98 -3.54
N PHE A 119 -10.60 -9.94 -4.22
CA PHE A 119 -10.42 -9.22 -5.48
C PHE A 119 -9.84 -10.14 -6.55
N PHE A 120 -10.37 -9.99 -7.78
CA PHE A 120 -9.90 -10.75 -8.92
C PHE A 120 -8.52 -10.29 -9.38
N ALA A 121 -8.34 -8.99 -9.51
CA ALA A 121 -7.09 -8.36 -9.94
C ALA A 121 -6.88 -7.02 -9.24
N ALA A 122 -5.72 -6.43 -9.47
CA ALA A 122 -5.42 -5.06 -9.06
C ALA A 122 -4.95 -4.25 -10.26
N PHE A 123 -5.22 -2.94 -10.22
CA PHE A 123 -4.74 -1.99 -11.21
C PHE A 123 -4.40 -0.66 -10.52
N GLY A 124 -3.63 0.18 -11.21
CA GLY A 124 -3.25 1.48 -10.68
C GLY A 124 -2.76 2.41 -11.77
N PHE A 125 -2.52 3.65 -11.39
CA PHE A 125 -1.99 4.71 -12.25
C PHE A 125 -0.65 5.19 -11.69
N PRO A 126 0.41 4.38 -11.82
CA PRO A 126 1.72 4.71 -11.27
C PRO A 126 2.34 5.91 -11.99
N ASN A 127 3.09 6.72 -11.25
CA ASN A 127 4.02 7.61 -11.90
C ASN A 127 5.19 6.82 -12.51
N GLU A 128 6.00 7.47 -13.34
CA GLU A 128 7.10 6.83 -14.05
C GLU A 128 8.07 6.07 -13.12
N ARG A 129 8.37 6.63 -11.96
CA ARG A 129 9.25 6.00 -10.97
C ARG A 129 8.64 4.69 -10.41
N HIS A 130 7.37 4.71 -10.05
CA HIS A 130 6.66 3.52 -9.56
C HIS A 130 6.52 2.46 -10.64
N LEU A 131 6.27 2.86 -11.88
CA LEU A 131 6.21 1.93 -13.01
C LEU A 131 7.55 1.21 -13.20
N ARG A 132 8.67 1.93 -13.17
CA ARG A 132 10.01 1.32 -13.26
C ARG A 132 10.29 0.34 -12.12
N LEU A 133 9.84 0.64 -10.91
CA LEU A 133 9.97 -0.27 -9.77
C LEU A 133 9.12 -1.53 -9.93
N ALA A 134 7.87 -1.38 -10.36
CA ALA A 134 6.98 -2.50 -10.61
C ALA A 134 7.52 -3.46 -11.67
N VAL A 135 8.04 -2.93 -12.77
CA VAL A 135 8.68 -3.75 -13.85
C VAL A 135 9.89 -4.53 -13.32
N LYS A 136 10.67 -3.97 -12.40
CA LYS A 136 11.81 -4.67 -11.78
C LYS A 136 11.41 -5.76 -10.79
N MET A 137 10.21 -5.70 -10.28
CA MET A 137 9.68 -6.71 -9.36
C MET A 137 9.17 -7.96 -10.08
N GLY A 138 8.86 -7.89 -11.37
CA GLY A 138 8.33 -8.97 -12.21
C GLY A 138 6.84 -8.94 -12.27
#